data_7204663958973dc42eda14bd5096b829
#
_entry.id   7204663958973dc42eda14bd5096b829
#
_cell.length_a   1.000
_cell.length_b   1.000
_cell.length_c   1.000
_cell.angle_alpha   90.00
_cell.angle_beta   90.00
_cell.angle_gamma   90.00
#
_symmetry.space_group_name_H-M   'P 1'
#
loop_
_entity.id
_entity.type
_entity.pdbx_description
1 polymer ?
#
loop_
_entity_poly.entity_id
_entity_poly.type
_entity_poly.pdbx_seq_one_letter_code
_entity_poly.pdbx_strand_id
1 'polypeptide(L)'
;MRLRKKLMVAGQEYGLVNENVALYYNRPGRAVFQVRATDDQAEALTGMVQFALGWAHSNGMTLFFTGDIERAVRVDGQQRRLFCREISARLDSNIPLAIRHATLKDVLGAYAAATGLEFILPDKPYASVKAPAFYGHGSGFHGLACAGDIFGIADYHWQAQGDGKIFVGSWADSRWPDRPGTISEEFFIAAGSAARKIAAVPTMRPGAVLNGQRIRMVRFSGHSMTVGFEDV
;
A
#
# COMPACT_ATOMS: atom_id res chain seq x y z
N MET A 1 17.73 15.71 -11.87
CA MET A 1 16.41 15.14 -12.22
C MET A 1 15.32 15.76 -11.35
N ARG A 2 14.16 16.16 -11.93
CA ARG A 2 13.05 16.74 -11.17
C ARG A 2 11.97 15.68 -10.95
N LEU A 3 11.63 15.40 -9.70
CA LEU A 3 10.53 14.52 -9.31
C LEU A 3 9.21 15.31 -9.41
N ARG A 4 8.21 14.76 -10.10
CA ARG A 4 6.84 15.27 -10.17
C ARG A 4 5.98 14.53 -9.14
N LYS A 5 5.12 15.28 -8.48
CA LYS A 5 4.18 14.78 -7.46
C LYS A 5 2.79 15.29 -7.78
N LYS A 6 1.80 14.45 -7.61
CA LYS A 6 0.40 14.80 -7.82
C LYS A 6 -0.44 14.20 -6.72
N LEU A 7 -1.27 15.01 -6.07
CA LEU A 7 -2.22 14.58 -5.06
C LEU A 7 -3.65 14.87 -5.51
N MET A 8 -4.47 13.84 -5.49
CA MET A 8 -5.90 13.93 -5.76
C MET A 8 -6.69 13.57 -4.50
N VAL A 9 -7.71 14.31 -4.16
CA VAL A 9 -8.69 14.01 -3.11
C VAL A 9 -10.06 14.01 -3.74
N ALA A 10 -10.80 12.90 -3.61
CA ALA A 10 -12.13 12.71 -4.22
C ALA A 10 -12.18 13.12 -5.71
N GLY A 11 -11.11 12.87 -6.47
CA GLY A 11 -10.99 13.21 -7.89
C GLY A 11 -10.52 14.63 -8.20
N GLN A 12 -10.38 15.51 -7.20
CA GLN A 12 -9.88 16.88 -7.37
C GLN A 12 -8.38 16.97 -7.02
N GLU A 13 -7.61 17.72 -7.81
CA GLU A 13 -6.19 17.96 -7.56
C GLU A 13 -5.99 19.07 -6.52
N TYR A 14 -5.12 18.83 -5.55
CA TYR A 14 -4.73 19.80 -4.53
C TYR A 14 -3.24 20.12 -4.58
N GLY A 15 -2.89 21.38 -4.35
CA GLY A 15 -1.51 21.84 -4.26
C GLY A 15 -0.82 21.23 -3.05
N LEU A 16 0.17 20.34 -3.29
CA LEU A 16 0.94 19.67 -2.26
C LEU A 16 2.01 20.60 -1.70
N VAL A 17 2.09 20.73 -0.39
CA VAL A 17 3.10 21.50 0.35
C VAL A 17 4.17 20.56 0.91
N ASN A 18 3.74 19.47 1.56
CA ASN A 18 4.63 18.48 2.15
C ASN A 18 3.94 17.11 2.17
N GLU A 19 4.74 16.05 2.17
CA GLU A 19 4.27 14.69 2.26
C GLU A 19 5.22 13.78 3.05
N ASN A 20 4.62 12.81 3.73
CA ASN A 20 5.30 11.68 4.33
C ASN A 20 4.43 10.45 4.09
N VAL A 21 4.96 9.46 3.36
CA VAL A 21 4.24 8.21 3.04
C VAL A 21 5.06 7.05 3.55
N ALA A 22 4.47 6.19 4.36
CA ALA A 22 5.07 4.97 4.85
C ALA A 22 4.25 3.77 4.38
N LEU A 23 4.88 2.89 3.61
CA LEU A 23 4.30 1.65 3.10
C LEU A 23 4.99 0.47 3.79
N TYR A 24 4.23 -0.57 4.07
CA TYR A 24 4.70 -1.73 4.81
C TYR A 24 4.35 -3.03 4.11
N TYR A 25 5.08 -4.08 4.44
CA TYR A 25 4.81 -5.44 4.01
C TYR A 25 3.71 -6.05 4.90
N ASN A 26 2.72 -6.70 4.28
CA ASN A 26 1.59 -7.38 4.98
C ASN A 26 0.80 -6.53 5.99
N ARG A 27 0.79 -5.21 5.81
CA ARG A 27 -0.06 -4.30 6.59
C ARG A 27 -0.31 -2.99 5.86
N PRO A 28 -1.37 -2.23 6.22
CA PRO A 28 -1.67 -0.97 5.54
C PRO A 28 -0.61 0.08 5.80
N GLY A 29 -0.30 0.82 4.74
CA GLY A 29 0.51 2.02 4.80
C GLY A 29 -0.22 3.19 5.46
N ARG A 30 0.56 4.23 5.76
CA ARG A 30 0.07 5.52 6.28
C ARG A 30 0.66 6.67 5.50
N ALA A 31 -0.10 7.74 5.35
CA ALA A 31 0.41 8.95 4.75
C ALA A 31 -0.03 10.19 5.52
N VAL A 32 0.82 11.20 5.51
CA VAL A 32 0.49 12.54 5.95
C VAL A 32 0.80 13.49 4.81
N PHE A 33 -0.24 14.19 4.33
CA PHE A 33 -0.11 15.20 3.29
C PHE A 33 -0.45 16.56 3.85
N GLN A 34 0.37 17.58 3.58
CA GLN A 34 0.02 18.96 3.81
C GLN A 34 -0.33 19.60 2.47
N VAL A 35 -1.53 20.13 2.37
CA VAL A 35 -2.10 20.65 1.12
C VAL A 35 -2.51 22.10 1.26
N ARG A 36 -2.53 22.82 0.14
CA ARG A 36 -3.13 24.14 0.05
C ARG A 36 -4.64 23.97 -0.07
N ALA A 37 -5.35 24.43 0.95
CA ALA A 37 -6.81 24.45 0.97
C ALA A 37 -7.29 25.52 1.95
N THR A 38 -8.23 26.35 1.50
CA THR A 38 -8.89 27.37 2.32
C THR A 38 -9.91 26.75 3.28
N ASP A 39 -10.46 27.55 4.19
CA ASP A 39 -11.49 27.07 5.11
C ASP A 39 -12.74 26.59 4.36
N ASP A 40 -13.13 27.23 3.27
CA ASP A 40 -14.28 26.84 2.44
C ASP A 40 -14.07 25.48 1.73
N GLN A 41 -12.83 25.12 1.46
CA GLN A 41 -12.47 23.85 0.83
C GLN A 41 -12.30 22.69 1.84
N ALA A 42 -12.33 22.99 3.13
CA ALA A 42 -12.02 22.02 4.19
C ALA A 42 -13.02 20.85 4.22
N GLU A 43 -14.31 21.11 3.97
CA GLU A 43 -15.36 20.08 3.97
C GLU A 43 -15.19 19.07 2.83
N ALA A 44 -14.58 19.48 1.71
CA ALA A 44 -14.31 18.61 0.56
C ALA A 44 -13.09 17.69 0.78
N LEU A 45 -12.30 17.89 1.85
CA LEU A 45 -11.12 17.09 2.15
C LEU A 45 -11.49 15.81 2.91
N THR A 46 -12.32 15.00 2.28
CA THR A 46 -12.81 13.71 2.80
C THR A 46 -12.73 12.63 1.72
N GLY A 47 -12.86 11.35 2.13
CA GLY A 47 -12.90 10.21 1.22
C GLY A 47 -11.53 9.79 0.70
N MET A 48 -11.52 9.35 -0.56
CA MET A 48 -10.34 8.72 -1.15
C MET A 48 -9.27 9.73 -1.56
N VAL A 49 -8.03 9.42 -1.21
CA VAL A 49 -6.82 10.14 -1.62
C VAL A 49 -5.96 9.26 -2.52
N GLN A 50 -5.43 9.85 -3.59
CA GLN A 50 -4.49 9.21 -4.50
C GLN A 50 -3.25 10.10 -4.64
N PHE A 51 -2.09 9.50 -4.42
CA PHE A 51 -0.81 10.18 -4.56
C PHE A 51 0.05 9.49 -5.61
N ALA A 52 0.48 10.25 -6.62
CA ALA A 52 1.28 9.76 -7.73
C ALA A 52 2.65 10.44 -7.78
N LEU A 53 3.64 9.65 -8.20
CA LEU A 53 5.02 10.05 -8.42
C LEU A 53 5.44 9.80 -9.86
N GLY A 54 6.32 10.64 -10.39
CA GLY A 54 6.92 10.44 -11.71
C GLY A 54 8.12 11.34 -11.93
N TRP A 55 8.96 10.97 -12.87
CA TRP A 55 10.09 11.82 -13.28
C TRP A 55 9.66 12.79 -14.37
N ALA A 56 10.22 13.99 -14.38
CA ALA A 56 9.85 15.03 -15.36
C ALA A 56 10.12 14.61 -16.83
N HIS A 57 11.05 13.69 -17.02
CA HIS A 57 11.41 13.15 -18.35
C HIS A 57 10.62 11.89 -18.73
N SER A 58 9.84 11.32 -17.83
CA SER A 58 8.97 10.17 -18.13
C SER A 58 7.58 10.63 -18.54
N ASN A 59 6.97 9.94 -19.50
CA ASN A 59 5.65 10.28 -20.03
C ASN A 59 4.48 9.85 -19.11
N GLY A 60 4.74 9.50 -17.86
CA GLY A 60 3.70 9.05 -16.94
C GLY A 60 4.00 9.32 -15.48
N MET A 61 2.96 9.17 -14.67
CA MET A 61 3.04 9.15 -13.22
C MET A 61 2.54 7.80 -12.71
N THR A 62 3.21 7.26 -11.72
CA THR A 62 2.84 6.01 -11.07
C THR A 62 2.06 6.33 -9.79
N LEU A 63 0.89 5.73 -9.62
CA LEU A 63 0.18 5.79 -8.34
C LEU A 63 1.04 5.10 -7.28
N PHE A 64 1.42 5.89 -6.28
CA PHE A 64 2.30 5.44 -5.21
C PHE A 64 1.53 5.11 -3.93
N PHE A 65 0.45 5.85 -3.64
CA PHE A 65 -0.40 5.63 -2.50
C PHE A 65 -1.86 5.88 -2.88
N THR A 66 -2.73 4.95 -2.51
CA THR A 66 -4.18 5.10 -2.56
C THR A 66 -4.74 4.74 -1.19
N GLY A 67 -5.58 5.61 -0.62
CA GLY A 67 -6.10 5.41 0.72
C GLY A 67 -7.28 6.32 1.02
N ASP A 68 -7.75 6.26 2.25
CA ASP A 68 -8.83 7.08 2.77
C ASP A 68 -8.29 8.11 3.77
N ILE A 69 -8.87 9.31 3.78
CA ILE A 69 -8.57 10.35 4.76
C ILE A 69 -9.28 9.99 6.07
N GLU A 70 -8.49 9.73 7.13
CA GLU A 70 -9.03 9.52 8.48
C GLU A 70 -9.35 10.84 9.17
N ARG A 71 -8.53 11.86 8.92
CA ARG A 71 -8.68 13.18 9.56
C ARG A 71 -7.99 14.27 8.73
N ALA A 72 -8.66 15.40 8.59
CA ALA A 72 -8.10 16.64 8.10
C ALA A 72 -7.97 17.64 9.26
N VAL A 73 -6.81 18.27 9.42
CA VAL A 73 -6.53 19.22 10.50
C VAL A 73 -6.06 20.55 9.91
N ARG A 74 -6.60 21.64 10.44
CA ARG A 74 -6.18 22.99 10.08
C ARG A 74 -4.72 23.23 10.51
N VAL A 75 -3.90 23.72 9.59
CA VAL A 75 -2.56 24.22 9.87
C VAL A 75 -2.60 25.75 10.01
N ASP A 76 -3.19 26.39 9.01
CA ASP A 76 -3.45 27.84 8.97
C ASP A 76 -4.68 28.14 8.08
N GLY A 77 -4.89 29.40 7.73
CA GLY A 77 -6.05 29.83 6.88
C GLY A 77 -6.01 29.31 5.45
N GLN A 78 -4.86 28.77 4.97
CA GLN A 78 -4.66 28.34 3.59
C GLN A 78 -4.12 26.91 3.47
N GLN A 79 -3.93 26.21 4.60
CA GLN A 79 -3.32 24.88 4.60
C GLN A 79 -4.03 23.92 5.53
N ARG A 80 -4.10 22.67 5.08
CA ARG A 80 -4.65 21.53 5.83
C ARG A 80 -3.65 20.39 5.84
N ARG A 81 -3.65 19.64 6.94
CA ARG A 81 -2.88 18.40 7.07
C ARG A 81 -3.83 17.21 7.08
N LEU A 82 -3.65 16.33 6.12
CA LEU A 82 -4.45 15.13 5.92
C LEU A 82 -3.71 13.93 6.51
N PHE A 83 -4.35 13.21 7.42
CA PHE A 83 -3.88 11.93 7.93
C PHE A 83 -4.65 10.85 7.20
N CYS A 84 -3.93 9.97 6.51
CA CYS A 84 -4.50 8.98 5.61
C CYS A 84 -3.99 7.58 5.95
N ARG A 85 -4.86 6.59 5.78
CA ARG A 85 -4.48 5.17 5.79
C ARG A 85 -4.64 4.58 4.40
N GLU A 86 -3.74 3.68 4.05
CA GLU A 86 -3.83 2.95 2.77
C GLU A 86 -5.16 2.19 2.69
N ILE A 87 -5.71 2.06 1.49
CA ILE A 87 -7.08 1.57 1.27
C ILE A 87 -7.34 0.19 1.89
N SER A 88 -6.30 -0.64 2.00
CA SER A 88 -6.37 -1.93 2.69
C SER A 88 -6.79 -1.80 4.16
N ALA A 89 -6.66 -0.62 4.77
CA ALA A 89 -7.12 -0.36 6.14
C ALA A 89 -8.64 -0.53 6.34
N ARG A 90 -9.43 -0.57 5.26
CA ARG A 90 -10.86 -0.90 5.33
C ARG A 90 -11.11 -2.31 5.90
N LEU A 91 -10.10 -3.20 5.85
CA LEU A 91 -10.13 -4.51 6.49
C LEU A 91 -10.01 -4.47 8.01
N ASP A 92 -9.72 -3.31 8.61
CA ASP A 92 -9.65 -3.15 10.07
C ASP A 92 -11.02 -3.21 10.76
N SER A 93 -12.09 -3.11 9.98
CA SER A 93 -13.46 -3.28 10.48
C SER A 93 -13.76 -4.74 10.88
N ASN A 94 -14.70 -4.91 11.80
CA ASN A 94 -15.17 -6.24 12.18
C ASN A 94 -15.98 -6.86 11.03
N ILE A 95 -15.42 -7.89 10.40
CA ILE A 95 -16.01 -8.60 9.25
C ILE A 95 -16.00 -10.09 9.55
N PRO A 96 -16.93 -10.59 10.38
CA PRO A 96 -16.98 -12.01 10.69
C PRO A 96 -17.40 -12.81 9.47
N LEU A 97 -16.66 -13.87 9.17
CA LEU A 97 -16.96 -14.80 8.10
C LEU A 97 -17.08 -16.23 8.63
N ALA A 98 -18.07 -16.98 8.10
CA ALA A 98 -18.24 -18.40 8.33
C ALA A 98 -18.65 -19.06 7.02
N ILE A 99 -17.68 -19.62 6.29
CA ILE A 99 -17.90 -20.20 4.96
C ILE A 99 -17.49 -21.68 4.99
N ARG A 100 -18.41 -22.58 4.67
CA ARG A 100 -18.14 -24.02 4.53
C ARG A 100 -17.59 -24.32 3.14
N HIS A 101 -16.64 -25.24 3.08
CA HIS A 101 -15.96 -25.64 1.83
C HIS A 101 -15.42 -24.44 1.04
N ALA A 102 -14.91 -23.44 1.78
CA ALA A 102 -14.42 -22.18 1.24
C ALA A 102 -13.19 -22.39 0.38
N THR A 103 -13.12 -21.73 -0.76
CA THR A 103 -11.88 -21.43 -1.47
C THR A 103 -11.34 -20.06 -1.04
N LEU A 104 -10.07 -19.79 -1.32
CA LEU A 104 -9.51 -18.46 -1.09
C LEU A 104 -10.29 -17.39 -1.87
N LYS A 105 -10.74 -17.72 -3.08
CA LYS A 105 -11.57 -16.83 -3.90
C LYS A 105 -12.89 -16.44 -3.23
N ASP A 106 -13.55 -17.40 -2.56
CA ASP A 106 -14.81 -17.14 -1.84
C ASP A 106 -14.57 -16.19 -0.66
N VAL A 107 -13.48 -16.41 0.09
CA VAL A 107 -13.09 -15.56 1.22
C VAL A 107 -12.79 -14.13 0.76
N LEU A 108 -11.97 -13.97 -0.29
CA LEU A 108 -11.64 -12.65 -0.83
C LEU A 108 -12.87 -11.96 -1.43
N GLY A 109 -13.78 -12.72 -2.07
CA GLY A 109 -15.06 -12.22 -2.57
C GLY A 109 -15.96 -11.66 -1.45
N ALA A 110 -16.00 -12.34 -0.31
CA ALA A 110 -16.76 -11.87 0.86
C ALA A 110 -16.15 -10.59 1.45
N TYR A 111 -14.81 -10.51 1.57
CA TYR A 111 -14.15 -9.27 1.99
C TYR A 111 -14.35 -8.14 0.98
N ALA A 112 -14.27 -8.42 -0.33
CA ALA A 112 -14.54 -7.42 -1.37
C ALA A 112 -15.96 -6.85 -1.26
N ALA A 113 -16.96 -7.71 -1.07
CA ALA A 113 -18.36 -7.28 -0.90
C ALA A 113 -18.56 -6.40 0.36
N ALA A 114 -17.87 -6.72 1.46
CA ALA A 114 -17.98 -5.97 2.71
C ALA A 114 -17.25 -4.63 2.72
N THR A 115 -16.14 -4.49 1.96
CA THR A 115 -15.22 -3.36 2.06
C THR A 115 -15.13 -2.50 0.80
N GLY A 116 -15.63 -2.99 -0.33
CA GLY A 116 -15.44 -2.39 -1.65
C GLY A 116 -14.00 -2.49 -2.18
N LEU A 117 -13.18 -3.37 -1.62
CA LEU A 117 -11.80 -3.59 -2.06
C LEU A 117 -11.74 -4.52 -3.27
N GLU A 118 -10.75 -4.29 -4.14
CA GLU A 118 -10.43 -5.20 -5.23
C GLU A 118 -9.21 -6.06 -4.86
N PHE A 119 -9.36 -7.38 -5.00
CA PHE A 119 -8.27 -8.32 -4.76
C PHE A 119 -7.70 -8.88 -6.06
N ILE A 120 -6.37 -8.99 -6.11
CA ILE A 120 -5.63 -9.68 -7.16
C ILE A 120 -5.23 -11.05 -6.61
N LEU A 121 -5.85 -12.09 -7.12
CA LEU A 121 -5.56 -13.48 -6.78
C LEU A 121 -4.97 -14.17 -8.02
N PRO A 122 -3.71 -14.65 -7.99
CA PRO A 122 -3.13 -15.42 -9.08
C PRO A 122 -3.90 -16.71 -9.35
N ASP A 123 -4.00 -17.10 -10.62
CA ASP A 123 -4.60 -18.38 -11.01
C ASP A 123 -3.62 -19.52 -10.73
N LYS A 124 -3.61 -19.97 -9.47
CA LYS A 124 -2.72 -20.99 -8.94
C LYS A 124 -3.52 -22.05 -8.15
N PRO A 125 -3.00 -23.25 -7.97
CA PRO A 125 -3.73 -24.33 -7.30
C PRO A 125 -4.33 -23.93 -5.95
N TYR A 126 -3.61 -23.15 -5.12
CA TYR A 126 -4.10 -22.70 -3.82
C TYR A 126 -5.36 -21.80 -3.90
N ALA A 127 -5.59 -21.15 -5.04
CA ALA A 127 -6.80 -20.31 -5.21
C ALA A 127 -8.10 -21.14 -5.23
N SER A 128 -8.00 -22.43 -5.62
CA SER A 128 -9.12 -23.36 -5.80
C SER A 128 -9.18 -24.47 -4.75
N VAL A 129 -8.18 -24.56 -3.86
CA VAL A 129 -8.20 -25.52 -2.75
C VAL A 129 -9.40 -25.20 -1.85
N LYS A 130 -10.18 -26.25 -1.51
CA LYS A 130 -11.33 -26.12 -0.60
C LYS A 130 -10.89 -26.44 0.83
N ALA A 131 -10.92 -25.46 1.71
CA ALA A 131 -10.87 -25.69 3.14
C ALA A 131 -12.22 -26.23 3.62
N PRO A 132 -12.29 -27.18 4.60
CA PRO A 132 -13.55 -27.66 5.15
C PRO A 132 -14.43 -26.52 5.68
N ALA A 133 -13.82 -25.53 6.32
CA ALA A 133 -14.48 -24.30 6.75
C ALA A 133 -13.43 -23.18 6.86
N PHE A 134 -13.87 -21.95 6.62
CA PHE A 134 -13.13 -20.73 6.93
C PHE A 134 -13.92 -19.94 7.97
N TYR A 135 -13.31 -19.70 9.12
CA TYR A 135 -13.87 -18.86 10.18
C TYR A 135 -12.99 -17.64 10.37
N GLY A 136 -13.46 -16.49 9.90
CA GLY A 136 -12.84 -15.19 10.15
C GLY A 136 -13.52 -14.55 11.37
N HIS A 137 -12.81 -14.45 12.49
CA HIS A 137 -13.29 -13.77 13.68
C HIS A 137 -12.62 -12.39 13.78
N GLY A 138 -13.43 -11.35 14.00
CA GLY A 138 -12.93 -9.99 14.17
C GLY A 138 -12.64 -9.28 12.84
N SER A 139 -11.45 -8.69 12.71
CA SER A 139 -11.12 -7.87 11.53
C SER A 139 -10.77 -8.71 10.30
N GLY A 140 -10.99 -8.13 9.11
CA GLY A 140 -10.55 -8.73 7.86
C GLY A 140 -9.04 -8.99 7.80
N PHE A 141 -8.22 -8.23 8.55
CA PHE A 141 -6.78 -8.50 8.65
C PHE A 141 -6.48 -9.84 9.29
N HIS A 142 -7.20 -10.18 10.36
CA HIS A 142 -7.04 -11.49 11.00
C HIS A 142 -7.34 -12.62 10.02
N GLY A 143 -8.44 -12.50 9.27
CA GLY A 143 -8.78 -13.47 8.24
C GLY A 143 -7.73 -13.58 7.13
N LEU A 144 -7.20 -12.45 6.63
CA LEU A 144 -6.10 -12.48 5.67
C LEU A 144 -4.83 -13.09 6.26
N ALA A 145 -4.49 -12.81 7.52
CA ALA A 145 -3.32 -13.40 8.16
C ALA A 145 -3.40 -14.93 8.24
N CYS A 146 -4.59 -15.47 8.54
CA CYS A 146 -4.81 -16.92 8.60
C CYS A 146 -4.92 -17.60 7.23
N ALA A 147 -5.19 -16.86 6.16
CA ALA A 147 -5.45 -17.44 4.84
C ALA A 147 -4.24 -18.22 4.28
N GLY A 148 -3.01 -17.76 4.56
CA GLY A 148 -1.80 -18.45 4.14
C GLY A 148 -1.73 -19.89 4.63
N ASP A 149 -1.96 -20.09 5.91
CA ASP A 149 -1.92 -21.40 6.56
C ASP A 149 -3.11 -22.27 6.14
N ILE A 150 -4.33 -21.69 6.13
CA ILE A 150 -5.57 -22.42 5.79
C ILE A 150 -5.53 -22.96 4.38
N PHE A 151 -5.00 -22.21 3.42
CA PHE A 151 -4.94 -22.60 2.01
C PHE A 151 -3.57 -23.17 1.59
N GLY A 152 -2.63 -23.35 2.53
CA GLY A 152 -1.32 -23.95 2.31
C GLY A 152 -0.44 -23.15 1.35
N ILE A 153 -0.43 -21.82 1.46
CA ILE A 153 0.31 -20.94 0.55
C ILE A 153 1.72 -20.72 1.07
N ALA A 154 2.71 -21.27 0.38
CA ALA A 154 4.11 -21.05 0.70
C ALA A 154 4.51 -19.57 0.47
N ASP A 155 5.36 -19.02 1.35
CA ASP A 155 5.79 -17.61 1.31
C ASP A 155 4.60 -16.66 1.10
N TYR A 156 3.56 -16.85 1.93
CA TYR A 156 2.32 -16.10 1.85
C TYR A 156 2.54 -14.61 2.01
N HIS A 157 1.85 -13.85 1.15
CA HIS A 157 2.00 -12.41 1.06
C HIS A 157 0.69 -11.75 0.64
N TRP A 158 0.35 -10.65 1.28
CA TRP A 158 -0.67 -9.75 0.78
C TRP A 158 -0.17 -8.30 0.82
N GLN A 159 -0.58 -7.49 -0.14
CA GLN A 159 -0.11 -6.11 -0.24
C GLN A 159 -1.04 -5.26 -1.08
N ALA A 160 -1.36 -4.06 -0.58
CA ALA A 160 -1.97 -3.03 -1.41
C ALA A 160 -0.99 -2.54 -2.48
N GLN A 161 -1.47 -2.49 -3.73
CA GLN A 161 -0.75 -1.90 -4.84
C GLN A 161 -0.98 -0.38 -4.86
N GLY A 162 -0.18 0.37 -5.64
CA GLY A 162 -0.35 1.81 -5.73
C GLY A 162 -1.71 2.25 -6.26
N ASP A 163 -2.32 1.44 -7.11
CA ASP A 163 -3.65 1.65 -7.69
C ASP A 163 -4.82 1.30 -6.74
N GLY A 164 -4.51 0.80 -5.54
CA GLY A 164 -5.51 0.43 -4.53
C GLY A 164 -5.95 -1.02 -4.58
N LYS A 165 -5.54 -1.82 -5.57
CA LYS A 165 -5.81 -3.26 -5.59
C LYS A 165 -4.94 -3.99 -4.58
N ILE A 166 -5.44 -5.08 -4.00
CA ILE A 166 -4.73 -5.85 -2.98
C ILE A 166 -4.32 -7.20 -3.56
N PHE A 167 -3.03 -7.41 -3.72
CA PHE A 167 -2.49 -8.73 -4.07
C PHE A 167 -2.58 -9.66 -2.87
N VAL A 168 -3.00 -10.91 -3.11
CA VAL A 168 -3.05 -11.99 -2.09
C VAL A 168 -2.58 -13.29 -2.73
N GLY A 169 -1.53 -13.90 -2.18
CA GLY A 169 -0.99 -15.16 -2.72
C GLY A 169 0.42 -15.46 -2.25
N SER A 170 1.12 -16.36 -2.94
CA SER A 170 2.55 -16.56 -2.74
C SER A 170 3.35 -15.35 -3.25
N TRP A 171 4.40 -14.95 -2.53
CA TRP A 171 5.29 -13.91 -3.02
C TRP A 171 5.93 -14.31 -4.37
N ALA A 172 6.22 -15.59 -4.55
CA ALA A 172 6.77 -16.12 -5.80
C ALA A 172 5.85 -15.91 -7.01
N ASP A 173 4.53 -15.81 -6.80
CA ASP A 173 3.54 -15.56 -7.85
C ASP A 173 3.19 -14.07 -8.02
N SER A 174 3.85 -13.21 -7.25
CA SER A 174 3.72 -11.77 -7.37
C SER A 174 4.58 -11.23 -8.53
N ARG A 175 4.47 -9.94 -8.80
CA ARG A 175 5.29 -9.25 -9.82
C ARG A 175 6.76 -9.04 -9.42
N TRP A 176 7.14 -9.35 -8.18
CA TRP A 176 8.43 -8.93 -7.63
C TRP A 176 9.61 -9.83 -7.99
N PRO A 177 9.48 -11.18 -8.05
CA PRO A 177 10.59 -12.06 -8.40
C PRO A 177 11.23 -11.73 -9.75
N ASP A 178 10.40 -11.34 -10.71
CA ASP A 178 10.85 -11.05 -12.08
C ASP A 178 11.46 -9.64 -12.26
N ARG A 179 11.50 -8.85 -11.18
CA ARG A 179 11.91 -7.43 -11.23
C ARG A 179 12.89 -7.07 -10.11
N PRO A 180 13.98 -7.82 -9.92
CA PRO A 180 14.98 -7.46 -8.94
C PRO A 180 15.67 -6.17 -9.34
N GLY A 181 15.88 -5.26 -8.40
CA GLY A 181 16.63 -4.03 -8.57
C GLY A 181 18.02 -4.15 -8.00
N THR A 182 18.99 -3.48 -8.63
CA THR A 182 20.33 -3.32 -8.10
C THR A 182 20.69 -1.83 -8.10
N ILE A 183 21.20 -1.34 -6.98
CA ILE A 183 21.69 0.02 -6.82
C ILE A 183 23.11 -0.06 -6.27
N SER A 184 24.06 0.61 -6.93
CA SER A 184 25.44 0.69 -6.44
C SER A 184 25.50 1.41 -5.08
N GLU A 185 26.41 1.01 -4.21
CA GLU A 185 26.53 1.54 -2.84
C GLU A 185 26.74 3.06 -2.82
N GLU A 186 27.40 3.63 -3.82
CA GLU A 186 27.62 5.06 -3.99
C GLU A 186 26.34 5.91 -4.11
N PHE A 187 25.23 5.30 -4.52
CA PHE A 187 23.93 5.99 -4.66
C PHE A 187 23.09 5.98 -3.38
N PHE A 188 23.56 5.32 -2.33
CA PHE A 188 22.91 5.42 -1.04
C PHE A 188 23.32 6.73 -0.35
N ILE A 189 22.32 7.56 -0.05
CA ILE A 189 22.49 8.85 0.65
C ILE A 189 22.91 8.60 2.11
N ALA A 190 22.34 7.54 2.71
CA ALA A 190 22.71 7.03 4.01
C ALA A 190 22.42 5.53 4.06
N ALA A 191 23.29 4.76 4.69
CA ALA A 191 23.16 3.32 4.83
C ALA A 191 23.36 2.92 6.29
N GLY A 192 22.42 2.14 6.81
CA GLY A 192 22.50 1.43 8.08
C GLY A 192 22.25 -0.06 7.83
N SER A 193 22.43 -0.89 8.86
CA SER A 193 22.20 -2.35 8.74
C SER A 193 20.76 -2.68 8.38
N ALA A 194 19.79 -2.00 8.98
CA ALA A 194 18.35 -2.29 8.83
C ALA A 194 17.64 -1.44 7.78
N ALA A 195 18.22 -0.29 7.38
CA ALA A 195 17.59 0.62 6.44
C ALA A 195 18.59 1.42 5.60
N ARG A 196 18.22 1.74 4.37
CA ARG A 196 19.03 2.52 3.44
C ARG A 196 18.21 3.67 2.85
N LYS A 197 18.84 4.83 2.69
CA LYS A 197 18.22 6.01 2.08
C LYS A 197 18.72 6.19 0.66
N ILE A 198 17.78 6.32 -0.28
CA ILE A 198 18.03 6.46 -1.72
C ILE A 198 17.22 7.62 -2.31
N ALA A 199 17.58 8.05 -3.50
CA ALA A 199 16.71 8.92 -4.30
C ALA A 199 15.35 8.24 -4.54
N ALA A 200 14.29 9.03 -4.68
CA ALA A 200 12.94 8.49 -4.88
C ALA A 200 12.86 7.63 -6.15
N VAL A 201 12.30 6.43 -6.03
CA VAL A 201 12.00 5.53 -7.14
C VAL A 201 10.48 5.30 -7.16
N PRO A 202 9.72 5.88 -8.12
CA PRO A 202 8.25 5.87 -8.10
C PRO A 202 7.60 4.49 -8.04
N THR A 203 8.30 3.46 -8.52
CA THR A 203 7.81 2.07 -8.53
C THR A 203 8.23 1.25 -7.31
N MET A 204 9.07 1.81 -6.42
CA MET A 204 9.59 1.12 -5.25
C MET A 204 8.49 0.91 -4.21
N ARG A 205 8.28 -0.34 -3.81
CA ARG A 205 7.30 -0.72 -2.79
C ARG A 205 7.82 -1.87 -1.93
N PRO A 206 7.25 -2.11 -0.75
CA PRO A 206 7.51 -3.33 0.00
C PRO A 206 7.23 -4.57 -0.87
N GLY A 207 7.97 -5.66 -0.66
CA GLY A 207 7.92 -6.86 -1.50
C GLY A 207 8.92 -6.86 -2.67
N ALA A 208 9.36 -5.70 -3.16
CA ALA A 208 10.42 -5.62 -4.17
C ALA A 208 11.76 -6.15 -3.62
N VAL A 209 12.61 -6.62 -4.51
CA VAL A 209 13.98 -7.06 -4.18
C VAL A 209 14.96 -5.97 -4.57
N LEU A 210 15.78 -5.53 -3.63
CA LEU A 210 16.85 -4.57 -3.85
C LEU A 210 18.18 -5.17 -3.35
N ASN A 211 19.17 -5.26 -4.22
CA ASN A 211 20.49 -5.84 -3.92
C ASN A 211 20.37 -7.23 -3.25
N GLY A 212 19.45 -8.06 -3.75
CA GLY A 212 19.21 -9.41 -3.23
C GLY A 212 18.39 -9.50 -1.93
N GLN A 213 17.97 -8.38 -1.36
CA GLN A 213 17.17 -8.33 -0.12
C GLN A 213 15.73 -7.88 -0.41
N ARG A 214 14.75 -8.54 0.21
CA ARG A 214 13.34 -8.16 0.09
C ARG A 214 13.05 -6.94 0.96
N ILE A 215 12.49 -5.90 0.34
CA ILE A 215 12.08 -4.69 1.03
C ILE A 215 10.84 -4.97 1.89
N ARG A 216 10.88 -4.60 3.17
CA ARG A 216 9.77 -4.73 4.12
C ARG A 216 9.06 -3.41 4.39
N MET A 217 9.77 -2.31 4.25
CA MET A 217 9.22 -0.96 4.45
C MET A 217 9.77 0.00 3.42
N VAL A 218 8.92 0.92 2.94
CA VAL A 218 9.33 2.08 2.15
C VAL A 218 8.74 3.33 2.79
N ARG A 219 9.58 4.28 3.16
CA ARG A 219 9.16 5.60 3.62
C ARG A 219 9.62 6.66 2.63
N PHE A 220 8.68 7.40 2.08
CA PHE A 220 8.93 8.48 1.12
C PHE A 220 8.71 9.85 1.77
N SER A 221 9.63 10.78 1.57
CA SER A 221 9.47 12.20 1.93
C SER A 221 10.39 13.06 1.06
N GLY A 222 9.89 14.18 0.57
CA GLY A 222 10.65 15.11 -0.28
C GLY A 222 11.07 14.48 -1.60
N HIS A 223 12.35 14.19 -1.75
CA HIS A 223 12.95 13.61 -2.98
C HIS A 223 13.65 12.27 -2.71
N SER A 224 13.49 11.74 -1.51
CA SER A 224 14.19 10.52 -1.08
C SER A 224 13.23 9.48 -0.51
N MET A 225 13.69 8.24 -0.54
CA MET A 225 13.04 7.11 0.10
C MET A 225 14.00 6.45 1.09
N THR A 226 13.48 6.03 2.22
CA THR A 226 14.15 5.08 3.10
C THR A 226 13.52 3.72 2.87
N VAL A 227 14.34 2.72 2.54
CA VAL A 227 13.93 1.32 2.39
C VAL A 227 14.44 0.52 3.57
N GLY A 228 13.58 -0.26 4.20
CA GLY A 228 13.90 -1.16 5.31
C GLY A 228 13.75 -2.60 4.88
N PHE A 229 14.59 -3.48 5.42
CA PHE A 229 14.68 -4.90 5.06
C PHE A 229 14.19 -5.82 6.20
N GLU A 230 13.94 -5.28 7.36
CA GLU A 230 13.42 -5.98 8.54
C GLU A 230 11.92 -5.67 8.73
N ASP A 231 11.18 -6.59 9.33
CA ASP A 231 9.80 -6.37 9.73
C ASP A 231 9.77 -5.38 10.92
N VAL A 232 8.92 -4.36 10.83
CA VAL A 232 8.81 -3.25 11.79
C VAL A 232 7.56 -3.42 12.65
#